data_513fdba1cd8e9c2a81449329114f63d5
#
_entry.id   513fdba1cd8e9c2a81449329114f63d5
#
_cell.length_a   1.000
_cell.length_b   1.000
_cell.length_c   1.000
_cell.angle_alpha   90.00
_cell.angle_beta   90.00
_cell.angle_gamma   90.00
#
_symmetry.space_group_name_H-M   'P 1'
#
loop_
_entity.id
_entity.type
_entity.pdbx_description
1 polymer ?
#
loop_
_entity_poly.entity_id
_entity_poly.type
_entity_poly.pdbx_seq_one_letter_code
_entity_poly.pdbx_strand_id
1 'polypeptide(L)'
;MSCIRIRYLSFFFGLISIFSFLNVIYSYYLNLYLNLNTYYISLFTSSLIGFFFYKFDKVEKKITIFDKILTVFFGYLLLPLILCLPFYFSIYNLTFLNAFFESVSGFTSTGFTIFENIKHIDQSLILWRSSIQWIGGLYFLFSIIYLIDIWIYCLLSRIRVIPIFINCFVGCMRSIF
;
A
#
# COMPACT_ATOMS: atom_id res chain seq x y z
N MET A 1 15.93 14.79 -12.42
CA MET A 1 15.27 14.37 -11.16
C MET A 1 14.12 13.47 -11.53
N SER A 2 14.19 12.20 -11.14
CA SER A 2 13.18 11.19 -11.36
C SER A 2 11.87 11.60 -10.69
N CYS A 3 10.78 11.58 -11.43
CA CYS A 3 9.46 11.94 -10.91
C CYS A 3 8.76 10.65 -10.47
N ILE A 4 8.80 10.33 -9.17
CA ILE A 4 8.00 9.25 -8.58
C ILE A 4 6.54 9.54 -8.92
N ARG A 5 5.81 8.53 -9.40
CA ARG A 5 4.38 8.68 -9.67
C ARG A 5 3.60 8.72 -8.36
N ILE A 6 3.52 9.91 -7.80
CA ILE A 6 2.95 10.21 -6.49
C ILE A 6 1.47 9.81 -6.44
N ARG A 7 0.73 9.91 -7.57
CA ARG A 7 -0.68 9.49 -7.66
C ARG A 7 -0.89 8.00 -7.39
N TYR A 8 0.03 7.14 -7.85
CA TYR A 8 -0.03 5.71 -7.56
C TYR A 8 0.06 5.42 -6.06
N LEU A 9 0.99 6.08 -5.37
CA LEU A 9 1.13 5.97 -3.92
C LEU A 9 -0.07 6.59 -3.18
N SER A 10 -0.59 7.72 -3.65
CA SER A 10 -1.77 8.37 -3.07
C SER A 10 -3.00 7.44 -3.03
N PHE A 11 -3.20 6.63 -4.07
CA PHE A 11 -4.27 5.62 -4.11
C PHE A 11 -4.15 4.61 -2.96
N PHE A 12 -2.95 4.08 -2.71
CA PHE A 12 -2.73 3.12 -1.62
C PHE A 12 -2.85 3.75 -0.24
N PHE A 13 -2.44 5.01 -0.06
CA PHE A 13 -2.72 5.74 1.19
C PHE A 13 -4.22 5.95 1.42
N GLY A 14 -4.98 6.17 0.35
CA GLY A 14 -6.45 6.20 0.41
C GLY A 14 -7.03 4.84 0.85
N LEU A 15 -6.52 3.73 0.32
CA LEU A 15 -6.92 2.39 0.75
C LEU A 15 -6.61 2.15 2.24
N ILE A 16 -5.42 2.53 2.71
CA ILE A 16 -5.07 2.42 4.13
C ILE A 16 -6.07 3.21 4.98
N SER A 17 -6.44 4.41 4.56
CA SER A 17 -7.44 5.23 5.26
C SER A 17 -8.81 4.52 5.34
N ILE A 18 -9.27 3.91 4.24
CA ILE A 18 -10.52 3.15 4.21
C ILE A 18 -10.47 1.96 5.16
N PHE A 19 -9.39 1.17 5.13
CA PHE A 19 -9.25 0.02 6.03
C PHE A 19 -9.11 0.44 7.50
N SER A 20 -8.45 1.57 7.79
CA SER A 20 -8.42 2.15 9.15
C SER A 20 -9.82 2.53 9.61
N PHE A 21 -10.63 3.13 8.74
CA PHE A 21 -12.00 3.48 9.04
C PHE A 21 -12.88 2.24 9.31
N LEU A 22 -12.72 1.19 8.51
CA LEU A 22 -13.41 -0.09 8.73
C LEU A 22 -13.03 -0.71 10.09
N ASN A 23 -11.76 -0.64 10.49
CA ASN A 23 -11.32 -1.10 11.80
C ASN A 23 -11.92 -0.27 12.95
N VAL A 24 -12.11 1.03 12.77
CA VAL A 24 -12.83 1.87 13.74
C VAL A 24 -14.27 1.40 13.90
N ILE A 25 -14.99 1.19 12.80
CA ILE A 25 -16.39 0.71 12.84
C ILE A 25 -16.45 -0.67 13.55
N TYR A 26 -15.56 -1.59 13.20
CA TYR A 26 -15.49 -2.91 13.80
C TYR A 26 -15.23 -2.86 15.31
N SER A 27 -14.32 -1.99 15.75
CA SER A 27 -14.01 -1.78 17.16
C SER A 27 -15.22 -1.24 17.94
N TYR A 28 -16.00 -0.33 17.36
CA TYR A 28 -17.25 0.13 17.96
C TYR A 28 -18.31 -0.95 18.03
N TYR A 29 -18.48 -1.73 16.98
CA TYR A 29 -19.49 -2.79 16.92
C TYR A 29 -19.27 -3.87 17.99
N LEU A 30 -18.02 -4.23 18.24
CA LEU A 30 -17.65 -5.26 19.24
C LEU A 30 -17.26 -4.68 20.61
N ASN A 31 -17.41 -3.38 20.85
CA ASN A 31 -17.02 -2.69 22.09
C ASN A 31 -15.53 -2.87 22.45
N LEU A 32 -14.65 -2.97 21.46
CA LEU A 32 -13.21 -3.14 21.61
C LEU A 32 -12.50 -1.77 21.62
N TYR A 33 -12.55 -1.07 22.74
CA TYR A 33 -12.04 0.31 22.84
C TYR A 33 -10.53 0.42 23.12
N LEU A 34 -9.86 -0.68 23.46
CA LEU A 34 -8.46 -0.70 23.91
C LEU A 34 -7.48 -0.07 22.91
N ASN A 35 -7.61 -0.38 21.64
CA ASN A 35 -6.72 0.10 20.58
C ASN A 35 -7.38 1.11 19.62
N LEU A 36 -8.56 1.63 19.96
CA LEU A 36 -9.36 2.48 19.08
C LEU A 36 -8.61 3.76 18.65
N ASN A 37 -7.90 4.39 19.57
CA ASN A 37 -7.13 5.60 19.31
C ASN A 37 -6.04 5.39 18.26
N THR A 38 -5.47 4.18 18.18
CA THR A 38 -4.41 3.87 17.21
C THR A 38 -4.92 3.87 15.78
N TYR A 39 -6.17 3.42 15.57
CA TYR A 39 -6.81 3.43 14.24
C TYR A 39 -7.20 4.85 13.81
N TYR A 40 -7.58 5.74 14.73
CA TYR A 40 -7.79 7.14 14.41
C TYR A 40 -6.49 7.83 13.97
N ILE A 41 -5.38 7.54 14.65
CA ILE A 41 -4.06 8.07 14.27
C ILE A 41 -3.68 7.59 12.87
N SER A 42 -3.85 6.29 12.57
CA SER A 42 -3.52 5.74 11.25
C SER A 42 -4.44 6.28 10.15
N LEU A 43 -5.73 6.47 10.43
CA LEU A 43 -6.69 7.07 9.52
C LEU A 43 -6.31 8.51 9.17
N PHE A 44 -6.01 9.32 10.19
CA PHE A 44 -5.69 10.72 9.99
C PHE A 44 -4.35 10.89 9.26
N THR A 45 -3.31 10.16 9.67
CA THR A 45 -2.00 10.23 9.03
C THR A 45 -2.02 9.74 7.58
N SER A 46 -2.68 8.61 7.29
CA SER A 46 -2.78 8.09 5.91
C SER A 46 -3.61 9.01 5.01
N SER A 47 -4.70 9.59 5.52
CA SER A 47 -5.53 10.54 4.78
C SER A 47 -4.78 11.82 4.45
N LEU A 48 -4.04 12.39 5.42
CA LEU A 48 -3.22 13.58 5.19
C LEU A 48 -2.13 13.35 4.15
N ILE A 49 -1.39 12.25 4.28
CA ILE A 49 -0.30 11.91 3.36
C ILE A 49 -0.87 11.62 1.96
N GLY A 50 -1.98 10.89 1.88
CA GLY A 50 -2.66 10.61 0.61
C GLY A 50 -3.13 11.90 -0.08
N PHE A 51 -3.74 12.83 0.66
CA PHE A 51 -4.16 14.13 0.14
C PHE A 51 -2.98 15.00 -0.30
N PHE A 52 -1.91 15.01 0.49
CA PHE A 52 -0.69 15.72 0.13
C PHE A 52 -0.09 15.20 -1.18
N PHE A 53 0.05 13.90 -1.32
CA PHE A 53 0.55 13.28 -2.55
C PHE A 53 -0.38 13.52 -3.74
N TYR A 54 -1.68 13.50 -3.54
CA TYR A 54 -2.64 13.81 -4.60
C TYR A 54 -2.49 15.26 -5.11
N LYS A 55 -2.32 16.22 -4.21
CA LYS A 55 -2.22 17.65 -4.55
C LYS A 55 -0.90 18.01 -5.25
N PHE A 56 0.20 17.32 -4.91
CA PHE A 56 1.54 17.62 -5.46
C PHE A 56 1.88 16.85 -6.74
N ASP A 57 0.96 16.04 -7.27
CA ASP A 57 1.18 15.31 -8.52
C ASP A 57 1.08 16.27 -9.73
N LYS A 58 2.22 16.65 -10.27
CA LYS A 58 2.35 17.44 -11.50
C LYS A 58 2.42 16.51 -12.71
N VAL A 59 1.35 16.43 -13.48
CA VAL A 59 1.06 15.43 -14.52
C VAL A 59 1.87 15.54 -15.82
N GLU A 60 2.93 16.31 -15.96
CA GLU A 60 3.44 16.69 -17.29
C GLU A 60 4.75 16.07 -17.78
N LYS A 61 5.24 14.93 -17.28
CA LYS A 61 6.50 14.35 -17.77
C LYS A 61 6.33 12.96 -18.37
N LYS A 62 7.02 12.71 -19.51
CA LYS A 62 7.20 11.37 -20.06
C LYS A 62 7.81 10.48 -18.98
N ILE A 63 7.10 9.44 -18.60
CA ILE A 63 7.47 8.52 -17.53
C ILE A 63 8.57 7.61 -18.05
N THR A 64 9.71 7.60 -17.38
CA THR A 64 10.79 6.66 -17.69
C THR A 64 10.57 5.33 -16.96
N ILE A 65 11.18 4.27 -17.48
CA ILE A 65 11.17 2.94 -16.87
C ILE A 65 11.71 3.00 -15.44
N PHE A 66 12.76 3.77 -15.24
CA PHE A 66 13.40 3.96 -13.95
C PHE A 66 12.46 4.60 -12.92
N ASP A 67 11.65 5.59 -13.34
CA ASP A 67 10.67 6.23 -12.46
C ASP A 67 9.59 5.25 -11.98
N LYS A 68 9.17 4.30 -12.82
CA LYS A 68 8.22 3.25 -12.44
C LYS A 68 8.80 2.31 -11.38
N ILE A 69 10.02 1.81 -11.61
CA ILE A 69 10.71 0.92 -10.67
C ILE A 69 10.91 1.63 -9.33
N LEU A 70 11.36 2.87 -9.37
CA LEU A 70 11.60 3.67 -8.18
C LEU A 70 10.30 3.89 -7.39
N THR A 71 9.19 4.16 -8.07
CA THR A 71 7.87 4.34 -7.44
C THR A 71 7.43 3.09 -6.68
N VAL A 72 7.57 1.91 -7.30
CA VAL A 72 7.23 0.64 -6.66
C VAL A 72 8.15 0.37 -5.47
N PHE A 73 9.45 0.60 -5.60
CA PHE A 73 10.41 0.41 -4.52
C PHE A 73 10.08 1.30 -3.31
N PHE A 74 9.83 2.59 -3.54
CA PHE A 74 9.45 3.51 -2.46
C PHE A 74 8.12 3.13 -1.81
N GLY A 75 7.18 2.57 -2.56
CA GLY A 75 5.93 2.09 -1.97
C GLY A 75 6.15 0.94 -1.00
N TYR A 76 7.03 -0.03 -1.31
CA TYR A 76 7.38 -1.11 -0.37
C TYR A 76 8.07 -0.62 0.90
N LEU A 77 8.67 0.57 0.89
CA LEU A 77 9.26 1.19 2.09
C LEU A 77 8.25 2.06 2.86
N LEU A 78 7.52 2.91 2.16
CA LEU A 78 6.68 3.93 2.79
C LEU A 78 5.35 3.37 3.33
N LEU A 79 4.70 2.43 2.61
CA LEU A 79 3.42 1.90 3.04
C LEU A 79 3.52 1.14 4.37
N PRO A 80 4.49 0.21 4.57
CA PRO A 80 4.65 -0.45 5.87
C PRO A 80 4.97 0.49 7.02
N LEU A 81 5.63 1.63 6.78
CA LEU A 81 5.89 2.64 7.81
C LEU A 81 4.60 3.25 8.37
N ILE A 82 3.60 3.46 7.55
CA ILE A 82 2.29 3.95 8.01
C ILE A 82 1.47 2.82 8.64
N LEU A 83 1.53 1.63 8.04
CA LEU A 83 0.82 0.45 8.52
C LEU A 83 1.33 -0.04 9.88
N CYS A 84 2.56 0.31 10.29
CA CYS A 84 3.08 -0.07 11.61
C CYS A 84 2.51 0.78 12.76
N LEU A 85 1.88 1.94 12.50
CA LEU A 85 1.40 2.85 13.54
C LEU A 85 0.44 2.18 14.54
N PRO A 86 -0.59 1.42 14.12
CA PRO A 86 -1.48 0.76 15.07
C PRO A 86 -0.77 -0.28 15.95
N PHE A 87 0.25 -0.96 15.46
CA PHE A 87 1.06 -1.88 16.25
C PHE A 87 1.94 -1.14 17.25
N TYR A 88 2.57 -0.05 16.83
CA TYR A 88 3.46 0.74 17.67
C TYR A 88 2.73 1.43 18.83
N PHE A 89 1.57 2.02 18.55
CA PHE A 89 0.76 2.69 19.57
C PHE A 89 -0.21 1.75 20.31
N SER A 90 -0.14 0.44 20.04
CA SER A 90 -0.98 -0.54 20.75
C SER A 90 -0.59 -0.66 22.22
N ILE A 91 -1.52 -1.20 23.00
CA ILE A 91 -1.29 -1.49 24.44
C ILE A 91 -0.16 -2.49 24.71
N TYR A 92 0.31 -3.20 23.65
CA TYR A 92 1.38 -4.21 23.78
C TYR A 92 2.78 -3.61 23.85
N ASN A 93 2.94 -2.28 23.82
CA ASN A 93 4.22 -1.57 23.93
C ASN A 93 5.35 -2.15 23.06
N LEU A 94 5.04 -2.46 21.81
CA LEU A 94 6.02 -2.97 20.87
C LEU A 94 7.09 -1.93 20.59
N THR A 95 8.34 -2.37 20.51
CA THR A 95 9.41 -1.50 19.99
C THR A 95 9.11 -1.14 18.52
N PHE A 96 9.59 0.00 18.05
CA PHE A 96 9.38 0.43 16.66
C PHE A 96 9.83 -0.64 15.65
N LEU A 97 10.98 -1.28 15.89
CA LEU A 97 11.49 -2.35 15.00
C LEU A 97 10.54 -3.54 14.95
N ASN A 98 9.98 -3.94 16.09
CA ASN A 98 9.05 -5.05 16.17
C ASN A 98 7.71 -4.71 15.46
N ALA A 99 7.18 -3.51 15.69
CA ALA A 99 5.97 -3.05 15.02
C ALA A 99 6.18 -2.93 13.48
N PHE A 100 7.35 -2.44 13.07
CA PHE A 100 7.71 -2.35 11.65
C PHE A 100 7.88 -3.75 11.03
N PHE A 101 8.55 -4.67 11.72
CA PHE A 101 8.68 -6.06 11.26
C PHE A 101 7.32 -6.72 11.06
N GLU A 102 6.39 -6.56 12.01
CA GLU A 102 5.04 -7.11 11.92
C GLU A 102 4.28 -6.52 10.72
N SER A 103 4.41 -5.20 10.47
CA SER A 103 3.78 -4.55 9.33
C SER A 103 4.39 -4.99 7.99
N VAL A 104 5.71 -5.13 7.89
CA VAL A 104 6.39 -5.64 6.68
C VAL A 104 6.00 -7.08 6.42
N SER A 105 6.01 -7.94 7.45
CA SER A 105 5.62 -9.34 7.35
C SER A 105 4.18 -9.49 6.86
N GLY A 106 3.25 -8.67 7.38
CA GLY A 106 1.87 -8.62 6.90
C GLY A 106 1.77 -8.13 5.47
N PHE A 107 2.44 -7.02 5.14
CA PHE A 107 2.38 -6.38 3.83
C PHE A 107 2.99 -7.24 2.71
N THR A 108 4.06 -7.97 2.99
CA THR A 108 4.66 -8.93 2.05
C THR A 108 3.98 -10.29 2.03
N SER A 109 2.93 -10.47 2.85
CA SER A 109 2.21 -11.75 3.00
C SER A 109 3.09 -12.93 3.40
N THR A 110 4.22 -12.68 4.07
CA THR A 110 5.12 -13.74 4.57
C THR A 110 4.55 -14.47 5.79
N GLY A 111 3.75 -13.77 6.61
CA GLY A 111 3.00 -14.37 7.72
C GLY A 111 3.79 -14.58 9.01
N PHE A 112 5.06 -14.20 9.08
CA PHE A 112 5.82 -14.24 10.33
C PHE A 112 5.23 -13.27 11.35
N THR A 113 5.29 -13.67 12.62
CA THR A 113 4.78 -12.86 13.74
C THR A 113 5.74 -12.89 14.92
N ILE A 114 5.79 -11.76 15.63
CA ILE A 114 6.53 -11.60 16.87
C ILE A 114 5.68 -12.06 18.07
N PHE A 115 4.36 -12.11 17.89
CA PHE A 115 3.45 -12.50 18.95
C PHE A 115 3.52 -14.00 19.20
N GLU A 116 3.90 -14.43 20.39
CA GLU A 116 3.98 -15.84 20.78
C GLU A 116 2.60 -16.52 20.77
N ASN A 117 1.55 -15.80 21.21
CA ASN A 117 0.18 -16.31 21.27
C ASN A 117 -0.80 -15.34 20.60
N ILE A 118 -1.14 -15.62 19.35
CA ILE A 118 -2.10 -14.81 18.58
C ILE A 118 -3.49 -14.79 19.22
N LYS A 119 -3.87 -15.83 19.98
CA LYS A 119 -5.18 -15.93 20.63
C LYS A 119 -5.40 -14.89 21.74
N HIS A 120 -4.34 -14.33 22.30
CA HIS A 120 -4.40 -13.31 23.37
C HIS A 120 -4.34 -11.88 22.83
N ILE A 121 -4.22 -11.72 21.51
CA ILE A 121 -4.22 -10.40 20.88
C ILE A 121 -5.67 -9.93 20.73
N ASP A 122 -5.86 -8.61 20.89
CA ASP A 122 -7.14 -7.96 20.64
C ASP A 122 -7.65 -8.25 19.22
N GLN A 123 -8.91 -8.63 19.09
CA GLN A 123 -9.53 -8.99 17.81
C GLN A 123 -9.45 -7.86 16.78
N SER A 124 -9.51 -6.60 17.22
CA SER A 124 -9.35 -5.44 16.35
C SER A 124 -7.95 -5.39 15.72
N LEU A 125 -6.91 -5.78 16.46
CA LEU A 125 -5.53 -5.81 15.96
C LEU A 125 -5.30 -6.98 15.00
N ILE A 126 -5.98 -8.11 15.22
CA ILE A 126 -5.99 -9.25 14.28
C ILE A 126 -6.65 -8.84 12.95
N LEU A 127 -7.78 -8.12 13.01
CA LEU A 127 -8.43 -7.58 11.81
C LEU A 127 -7.51 -6.59 11.08
N TRP A 128 -6.81 -5.72 11.81
CA TRP A 128 -5.83 -4.81 11.23
C TRP A 128 -4.73 -5.56 10.50
N ARG A 129 -4.18 -6.61 11.10
CA ARG A 129 -3.16 -7.47 10.48
C ARG A 129 -3.66 -8.09 9.17
N SER A 130 -4.90 -8.62 9.16
CA SER A 130 -5.53 -9.15 7.95
C SER A 130 -5.70 -8.07 6.89
N SER A 131 -6.09 -6.86 7.29
CA SER A 131 -6.21 -5.70 6.39
C SER A 131 -4.87 -5.35 5.71
N ILE A 132 -3.76 -5.41 6.45
CA ILE A 132 -2.42 -5.20 5.92
C ILE A 132 -2.07 -6.23 4.83
N GLN A 133 -2.39 -7.51 5.06
CA GLN A 133 -2.16 -8.56 4.07
C GLN A 133 -2.95 -8.33 2.78
N TRP A 134 -4.21 -7.89 2.89
CA TRP A 134 -5.02 -7.51 1.74
C TRP A 134 -4.43 -6.33 0.97
N ILE A 135 -4.05 -5.27 1.65
CA ILE A 135 -3.42 -4.09 1.03
C ILE A 135 -2.11 -4.49 0.35
N GLY A 136 -1.29 -5.31 1.00
CA GLY A 136 -0.02 -5.79 0.46
C GLY A 136 -0.19 -6.66 -0.78
N GLY A 137 -1.14 -7.60 -0.76
CA GLY A 137 -1.48 -8.42 -1.92
C GLY A 137 -1.97 -7.60 -3.11
N LEU A 138 -2.85 -6.62 -2.88
CA LEU A 138 -3.27 -5.66 -3.89
C LEU A 138 -2.10 -4.83 -4.42
N TYR A 139 -1.23 -4.34 -3.53
CA TYR A 139 -0.05 -3.58 -3.94
C TYR A 139 0.87 -4.41 -4.83
N PHE A 140 1.10 -5.67 -4.51
CA PHE A 140 1.89 -6.59 -5.32
C PHE A 140 1.29 -6.79 -6.71
N LEU A 141 -0.02 -7.08 -6.81
CA LEU A 141 -0.71 -7.25 -8.10
C LEU A 141 -0.63 -5.97 -8.95
N PHE A 142 -0.93 -4.82 -8.37
CA PHE A 142 -0.84 -3.55 -9.09
C PHE A 142 0.60 -3.21 -9.49
N SER A 143 1.59 -3.58 -8.69
CA SER A 143 3.01 -3.41 -9.02
C SER A 143 3.41 -4.24 -10.22
N ILE A 144 2.96 -5.50 -10.30
CA ILE A 144 3.19 -6.36 -11.48
C ILE A 144 2.55 -5.73 -12.71
N ILE A 145 1.27 -5.34 -12.66
CA ILE A 145 0.57 -4.72 -13.79
C ILE A 145 1.30 -3.44 -14.23
N TYR A 146 1.72 -2.61 -13.27
CA TYR A 146 2.43 -1.37 -13.55
C TYR A 146 3.81 -1.56 -14.17
N LEU A 147 4.49 -2.68 -13.86
CA LEU A 147 5.79 -3.03 -14.39
C LEU A 147 5.69 -3.85 -15.70
N ILE A 148 4.60 -4.58 -15.93
CA ILE A 148 4.43 -5.44 -17.10
C ILE A 148 4.44 -4.63 -18.41
N ASP A 149 3.95 -3.40 -18.41
CA ASP A 149 4.06 -2.46 -19.52
C ASP A 149 5.51 -2.26 -19.96
N ILE A 150 6.45 -2.32 -19.03
CA ILE A 150 7.88 -2.20 -19.31
C ILE A 150 8.40 -3.45 -20.02
N TRP A 151 7.97 -4.61 -19.54
CA TRP A 151 8.35 -5.90 -20.13
C TRP A 151 7.84 -6.03 -21.56
N ILE A 152 6.57 -5.71 -21.78
CA ILE A 152 5.95 -5.71 -23.11
C ILE A 152 6.67 -4.72 -24.01
N TYR A 153 6.97 -3.51 -23.53
CA TYR A 153 7.68 -2.50 -24.32
C TYR A 153 9.11 -2.96 -24.68
N CYS A 154 9.83 -3.59 -23.76
CA CYS A 154 11.17 -4.16 -24.03
C CYS A 154 11.12 -5.35 -25.01
N LEU A 155 10.15 -6.24 -24.86
CA LEU A 155 9.94 -7.38 -25.77
C LEU A 155 9.58 -6.91 -27.17
N LEU A 156 8.72 -5.93 -27.30
CA LEU A 156 8.27 -5.41 -28.60
C LEU A 156 9.27 -4.49 -29.29
N SER A 157 10.13 -3.80 -28.53
CA SER A 157 11.26 -3.06 -29.10
C SER A 157 12.31 -4.01 -29.75
N ARG A 158 12.41 -5.25 -29.27
CA ARG A 158 13.25 -6.30 -29.89
C ARG A 158 12.57 -7.00 -31.07
N ILE A 159 11.26 -7.16 -31.02
CA ILE A 159 10.46 -7.77 -32.09
C ILE A 159 9.79 -6.61 -32.82
N ARG A 160 10.34 -6.14 -33.94
CA ARG A 160 9.77 -5.09 -34.82
C ARG A 160 8.41 -5.45 -35.44
N VAL A 161 7.56 -6.16 -34.73
CA VAL A 161 6.26 -6.62 -35.22
C VAL A 161 5.16 -6.22 -34.24
N ILE A 162 4.24 -5.40 -34.71
CA ILE A 162 2.89 -5.10 -34.22
C ILE A 162 2.74 -3.85 -33.34
N PRO A 163 2.67 -2.63 -33.93
CA PRO A 163 2.22 -1.44 -33.20
C PRO A 163 0.69 -1.39 -32.96
N ILE A 164 -0.11 -2.18 -33.69
CA ILE A 164 -1.58 -2.06 -33.68
C ILE A 164 -2.23 -2.70 -32.45
N PHE A 165 -1.73 -3.84 -31.96
CA PHE A 165 -2.28 -4.52 -30.79
C PHE A 165 -1.98 -3.77 -29.48
N ILE A 166 -0.85 -3.08 -29.40
CA ILE A 166 -0.42 -2.33 -28.22
C ILE A 166 -1.27 -1.09 -28.00
N ASN A 167 -1.59 -0.36 -29.07
CA ASN A 167 -2.40 0.85 -28.97
C ASN A 167 -3.84 0.55 -28.51
N CYS A 168 -4.39 -0.62 -28.84
CA CYS A 168 -5.71 -1.03 -28.38
C CYS A 168 -5.71 -1.42 -26.90
N PHE A 169 -4.70 -2.15 -26.43
CA PHE A 169 -4.62 -2.62 -25.03
C PHE A 169 -4.20 -1.50 -24.06
N VAL A 170 -3.23 -0.68 -24.46
CA VAL A 170 -2.79 0.50 -23.69
C VAL A 170 -3.87 1.59 -23.66
N GLY A 171 -4.65 1.72 -24.74
CA GLY A 171 -5.80 2.62 -24.81
C GLY A 171 -6.92 2.18 -23.84
N CYS A 172 -7.19 0.89 -23.75
CA CYS A 172 -8.19 0.34 -22.82
C CYS A 172 -7.75 0.51 -21.34
N MET A 173 -6.46 0.31 -21.04
CA MET A 173 -5.92 0.52 -19.69
C MET A 173 -5.83 2.01 -19.30
N ARG A 174 -5.66 2.92 -20.26
CA ARG A 174 -5.71 4.37 -20.00
C ARG A 174 -7.11 4.89 -19.65
N SER A 175 -8.14 4.18 -20.08
CA SER A 175 -9.54 4.51 -19.78
C SER A 175 -9.95 4.11 -18.37
N ILE A 176 -9.20 3.22 -17.72
CA ILE A 176 -9.49 2.67 -16.38
C ILE A 176 -8.67 3.38 -15.28
N PHE A 177 -7.58 4.07 -15.66
CA PHE A 177 -6.69 4.84 -14.78
C PHE A 177 -6.62 6.32 -15.21
#